data_dbe814f242b810acf3f3120a97aec3a1
#
_entry.id   dbe814f242b810acf3f3120a97aec3a1
#
_cell.length_a   1.000
_cell.length_b   1.000
_cell.length_c   1.000
_cell.angle_alpha   90.00
_cell.angle_beta   90.00
_cell.angle_gamma   90.00
#
_symmetry.space_group_name_H-M   'P 1'
#
loop_
_entity.id
_entity.type
_entity.pdbx_description
1 polymer ?
#
loop_
_entity_poly.entity_id
_entity_poly.type
_entity_poly.pdbx_seq_one_letter_code
_entity_poly.pdbx_strand_id
1 'polypeptide(L)'
;MDHFTLMNNDLQKKRMFLFLQGPHGPFFSQLAGALESYGHTTCQIGFNQGDKIFWANKQNFVAFTLPLEAWSGFFQRQIRDKQITDLVIYNDTRPFHKTAIQAAHAKGINVHIFEEGYLRPYWITYERDGSNGNSKLMSLAQSAVIPDHLILNPDPVPAPCHWGDMREHIFYGAVYHWCILCANHQFPNFTSHREISIRKEFRLHLKQLIFTPARMAARFWANLTSKFRTHPYHLILMQLQHDSAIQNHSPFKTNVSFLEFVLRSFANNAAPHHHLVIKAHPLEDGRSENAYHFRRLGAKFDINRRIHYLPGGKLAHVLDPALSVVTVNSTAGQQALWRGIPVKTMGKAIYNQNKFVSEQSLDAFFADPKAPNLPAYRAFRNFLLQTSQIPGGFYSKAGRQQAIARLAKKMFHPLDPYTAYLTGEIAHNKQDGLAALPSAAALVAAE
;
A
#
# COMPACT_ATOMS: atom_id res chain seq x y z
N MET A 1 27.81 26.56 -15.90
CA MET A 1 27.39 25.30 -16.58
C MET A 1 25.94 25.13 -16.24
N ASP A 2 25.07 25.23 -17.26
CA ASP A 2 23.62 25.28 -17.02
C ASP A 2 23.09 23.98 -16.45
N HIS A 3 22.20 24.07 -15.48
CA HIS A 3 21.51 22.95 -14.82
C HIS A 3 20.86 21.98 -15.84
N PHE A 4 20.44 22.51 -17.00
CA PHE A 4 19.91 21.74 -18.14
C PHE A 4 20.96 20.82 -18.79
N THR A 5 22.21 21.22 -18.80
CA THR A 5 23.33 20.45 -19.40
C THR A 5 23.74 19.28 -18.47
N LEU A 6 23.65 19.47 -17.16
CA LEU A 6 23.91 18.41 -16.17
C LEU A 6 22.80 17.34 -16.19
N MET A 7 21.53 17.73 -16.30
CA MET A 7 20.42 16.78 -16.45
C MET A 7 20.54 15.93 -17.73
N ASN A 8 20.95 16.53 -18.85
CA ASN A 8 21.15 15.78 -20.11
C ASN A 8 22.33 14.80 -20.04
N ASN A 9 23.39 15.11 -19.32
CA ASN A 9 24.55 14.22 -19.17
C ASN A 9 24.25 13.02 -18.26
N ASP A 10 23.44 13.18 -17.20
CA ASP A 10 23.03 12.07 -16.33
C ASP A 10 21.99 11.15 -17.00
N LEU A 11 21.16 11.66 -17.90
CA LEU A 11 20.26 10.87 -18.74
C LEU A 11 20.99 10.00 -19.76
N GLN A 12 22.24 10.36 -20.15
CA GLN A 12 23.04 9.60 -21.12
C GLN A 12 23.88 8.49 -20.48
N LYS A 13 24.08 8.50 -19.14
CA LYS A 13 24.86 7.44 -18.48
C LYS A 13 24.05 6.16 -18.41
N LYS A 14 24.56 5.12 -19.07
CA LYS A 14 23.94 3.78 -19.06
C LYS A 14 23.85 3.27 -17.62
N ARG A 15 22.62 2.98 -17.16
CA ARG A 15 22.32 2.48 -15.82
C ARG A 15 21.98 0.98 -15.88
N MET A 16 22.23 0.28 -14.76
CA MET A 16 21.89 -1.14 -14.60
C MET A 16 20.88 -1.32 -13.48
N PHE A 17 19.65 -1.66 -13.84
CA PHE A 17 18.53 -1.85 -12.92
C PHE A 17 18.39 -3.32 -12.53
N LEU A 18 18.55 -3.61 -11.26
CA LEU A 18 18.28 -4.92 -10.69
C LEU A 18 16.90 -4.98 -10.06
N PHE A 19 16.05 -5.85 -10.55
CA PHE A 19 14.73 -6.12 -10.01
C PHE A 19 14.77 -7.32 -9.05
N LEU A 20 14.14 -7.18 -7.89
CA LEU A 20 13.84 -8.32 -7.02
C LEU A 20 12.37 -8.72 -7.17
N GLN A 21 11.83 -9.39 -6.16
CA GLN A 21 10.45 -9.88 -6.19
C GLN A 21 9.43 -8.73 -6.30
N GLY A 22 8.62 -8.75 -7.35
CA GLY A 22 7.62 -7.74 -7.67
C GLY A 22 6.21 -8.04 -7.18
N PRO A 23 5.21 -7.25 -7.63
CA PRO A 23 3.81 -7.63 -7.58
C PRO A 23 3.55 -8.84 -8.48
N HIS A 24 2.52 -9.62 -8.18
CA HIS A 24 2.14 -10.75 -9.04
C HIS A 24 1.74 -10.25 -10.44
N GLY A 25 2.33 -10.82 -11.49
CA GLY A 25 2.05 -10.41 -12.86
C GLY A 25 3.21 -9.69 -13.56
N PRO A 26 2.97 -9.19 -14.78
CA PRO A 26 4.03 -8.75 -15.67
C PRO A 26 4.53 -7.31 -15.45
N PHE A 27 4.09 -6.61 -14.39
CA PHE A 27 4.39 -5.18 -14.19
C PHE A 27 5.89 -4.89 -14.20
N PHE A 28 6.69 -5.63 -13.41
CA PHE A 28 8.14 -5.39 -13.35
C PHE A 28 8.84 -5.72 -14.67
N SER A 29 8.42 -6.78 -15.35
CA SER A 29 8.95 -7.11 -16.68
C SER A 29 8.64 -6.04 -17.73
N GLN A 30 7.42 -5.47 -17.69
CA GLN A 30 7.04 -4.40 -18.60
C GLN A 30 7.75 -3.08 -18.28
N LEU A 31 7.95 -2.78 -16.99
CA LEU A 31 8.75 -1.62 -16.55
C LEU A 31 10.21 -1.78 -16.99
N ALA A 32 10.78 -2.97 -16.86
CA ALA A 32 12.13 -3.28 -17.33
C ALA A 32 12.27 -3.03 -18.83
N GLY A 33 11.32 -3.53 -19.64
CA GLY A 33 11.29 -3.27 -21.08
C GLY A 33 11.20 -1.78 -21.43
N ALA A 34 10.44 -1.01 -20.65
CA ALA A 34 10.41 0.44 -20.81
C ALA A 34 11.75 1.11 -20.49
N LEU A 35 12.44 0.68 -19.44
CA LEU A 35 13.79 1.19 -19.12
C LEU A 35 14.82 0.81 -20.18
N GLU A 36 14.73 -0.41 -20.73
CA GLU A 36 15.57 -0.87 -21.85
C GLU A 36 15.35 -0.06 -23.11
N SER A 37 14.12 0.39 -23.39
CA SER A 37 13.84 1.27 -24.54
C SER A 37 14.50 2.65 -24.44
N TYR A 38 14.91 3.07 -23.24
CA TYR A 38 15.72 4.27 -22.99
C TYR A 38 17.25 3.98 -23.02
N GLY A 39 17.68 2.75 -23.39
CA GLY A 39 19.09 2.39 -23.52
C GLY A 39 19.73 1.84 -22.23
N HIS A 40 18.97 1.66 -21.18
CA HIS A 40 19.47 1.07 -19.93
C HIS A 40 19.48 -0.47 -19.98
N THR A 41 20.13 -1.08 -19.01
CA THR A 41 20.14 -2.55 -18.88
C THR A 41 19.34 -2.96 -17.65
N THR A 42 18.70 -4.12 -17.73
CA THR A 42 17.90 -4.66 -16.64
C THR A 42 18.24 -6.11 -16.36
N CYS A 43 18.07 -6.57 -15.13
CA CYS A 43 18.05 -7.97 -14.76
C CYS A 43 17.12 -8.20 -13.58
N GLN A 44 16.70 -9.45 -13.40
CA GLN A 44 15.91 -9.85 -12.22
C GLN A 44 16.62 -10.97 -11.46
N ILE A 45 16.65 -10.88 -10.13
CA ILE A 45 16.87 -12.01 -9.25
C ILE A 45 15.51 -12.49 -8.75
N GLY A 46 15.16 -13.74 -9.08
CA GLY A 46 13.91 -14.37 -8.66
C GLY A 46 14.16 -15.48 -7.64
N PHE A 47 13.20 -15.67 -6.76
CA PHE A 47 13.27 -16.58 -5.62
C PHE A 47 12.40 -17.82 -5.79
N ASN A 48 11.53 -17.84 -6.81
CA ASN A 48 10.59 -18.92 -7.10
C ASN A 48 10.17 -18.93 -8.57
N GLN A 49 9.42 -19.95 -8.94
CA GLN A 49 8.94 -20.13 -10.32
C GLN A 49 7.92 -19.06 -10.72
N GLY A 50 7.16 -18.49 -9.77
CA GLY A 50 6.24 -17.39 -10.05
C GLY A 50 6.97 -16.12 -10.48
N ASP A 51 8.11 -15.80 -9.87
CA ASP A 51 8.95 -14.68 -10.30
C ASP A 51 9.48 -14.92 -11.72
N LYS A 52 9.94 -16.16 -12.01
CA LYS A 52 10.52 -16.53 -13.30
C LYS A 52 9.50 -16.46 -14.45
N ILE A 53 8.25 -16.87 -14.24
CA ILE A 53 7.26 -16.94 -15.32
C ILE A 53 6.88 -15.55 -15.81
N PHE A 54 6.77 -14.59 -14.90
CA PHE A 54 6.36 -13.21 -15.22
C PHE A 54 7.51 -12.32 -15.72
N TRP A 55 8.76 -12.79 -15.70
CA TRP A 55 9.89 -12.07 -16.31
C TRP A 55 10.06 -12.48 -17.77
N ALA A 56 9.91 -11.53 -18.70
CA ALA A 56 9.90 -11.84 -20.14
C ALA A 56 11.28 -12.29 -20.66
N ASN A 57 12.31 -11.51 -20.39
CA ASN A 57 13.67 -11.81 -20.85
C ASN A 57 14.36 -12.83 -19.94
N LYS A 58 14.30 -14.11 -20.30
CA LYS A 58 14.87 -15.21 -19.50
C LYS A 58 16.40 -15.19 -19.43
N GLN A 59 17.09 -14.51 -20.36
CA GLN A 59 18.55 -14.45 -20.40
C GLN A 59 19.14 -13.57 -19.29
N ASN A 60 18.40 -12.54 -18.86
CA ASN A 60 18.79 -11.67 -17.76
C ASN A 60 18.04 -11.98 -16.45
N PHE A 61 17.50 -13.20 -16.32
CA PHE A 61 16.92 -13.72 -15.09
C PHE A 61 17.96 -14.55 -14.33
N VAL A 62 18.17 -14.22 -13.06
CA VAL A 62 19.08 -14.95 -12.16
C VAL A 62 18.24 -15.64 -11.08
N ALA A 63 18.33 -16.97 -11.00
CA ALA A 63 17.65 -17.73 -9.97
C ALA A 63 18.46 -17.72 -8.66
N PHE A 64 17.88 -17.30 -7.56
CA PHE A 64 18.44 -17.51 -6.24
C PHE A 64 17.93 -18.85 -5.69
N THR A 65 18.79 -19.82 -5.65
CA THR A 65 18.48 -21.22 -5.26
C THR A 65 19.14 -21.64 -3.97
N LEU A 66 19.94 -20.77 -3.36
CA LEU A 66 20.69 -21.02 -2.13
C LEU A 66 19.81 -20.82 -0.89
N PRO A 67 20.22 -21.32 0.29
CA PRO A 67 19.58 -20.98 1.56
C PRO A 67 19.62 -19.48 1.86
N LEU A 68 18.68 -19.01 2.69
CA LEU A 68 18.50 -17.59 3.02
C LEU A 68 19.78 -16.94 3.59
N GLU A 69 20.55 -17.71 4.35
CA GLU A 69 21.81 -17.26 4.98
C GLU A 69 22.86 -16.84 3.94
N ALA A 70 22.83 -17.45 2.77
CA ALA A 70 23.73 -17.12 1.67
C ALA A 70 23.30 -15.84 0.89
N TRP A 71 22.12 -15.29 1.16
CA TRP A 71 21.54 -14.19 0.40
C TRP A 71 22.45 -12.94 0.38
N SER A 72 22.93 -12.50 1.54
CA SER A 72 23.75 -11.29 1.65
C SER A 72 25.00 -11.38 0.77
N GLY A 73 25.75 -12.47 0.87
CA GLY A 73 26.96 -12.69 0.09
C GLY A 73 26.67 -12.85 -1.41
N PHE A 74 25.58 -13.53 -1.77
CA PHE A 74 25.14 -13.66 -3.15
C PHE A 74 24.79 -12.30 -3.75
N PHE A 75 23.99 -11.51 -3.05
CA PHE A 75 23.55 -10.19 -3.52
C PHE A 75 24.71 -9.22 -3.70
N GLN A 76 25.68 -9.20 -2.76
CA GLN A 76 26.89 -8.39 -2.87
C GLN A 76 27.74 -8.76 -4.09
N ARG A 77 27.84 -10.04 -4.43
CA ARG A 77 28.50 -10.48 -5.68
C ARG A 77 27.76 -9.97 -6.91
N GLN A 78 26.41 -10.07 -6.95
CA GLN A 78 25.63 -9.56 -8.08
C GLN A 78 25.79 -8.05 -8.27
N ILE A 79 25.80 -7.26 -7.18
CA ILE A 79 26.08 -5.81 -7.24
C ILE A 79 27.42 -5.55 -7.96
N ARG A 80 28.49 -6.24 -7.53
CA ARG A 80 29.83 -6.02 -8.07
C ARG A 80 29.96 -6.50 -9.52
N ASP A 81 29.53 -7.75 -9.78
CA ASP A 81 29.77 -8.42 -11.05
C ASP A 81 28.92 -7.81 -12.19
N LYS A 82 27.74 -7.29 -11.87
CA LYS A 82 26.84 -6.63 -12.84
C LYS A 82 26.90 -5.11 -12.80
N GLN A 83 27.69 -4.52 -11.90
CA GLN A 83 27.82 -3.07 -11.74
C GLN A 83 26.44 -2.40 -11.55
N ILE A 84 25.63 -2.93 -10.63
CA ILE A 84 24.27 -2.45 -10.35
C ILE A 84 24.31 -1.00 -9.89
N THR A 85 23.51 -0.15 -10.53
CA THR A 85 23.34 1.27 -10.16
C THR A 85 22.00 1.53 -9.47
N ASP A 86 21.02 0.67 -9.72
CA ASP A 86 19.64 0.85 -9.28
C ASP A 86 19.04 -0.48 -8.82
N LEU A 87 18.44 -0.48 -7.64
CA LEU A 87 17.69 -1.59 -7.07
C LEU A 87 16.20 -1.29 -7.14
N VAL A 88 15.39 -2.19 -7.72
CA VAL A 88 13.95 -2.05 -7.87
C VAL A 88 13.23 -3.15 -7.11
N ILE A 89 12.39 -2.77 -6.17
CA ILE A 89 11.69 -3.70 -5.27
C ILE A 89 10.20 -3.34 -5.09
N TYR A 90 9.42 -4.32 -4.67
CA TYR A 90 8.03 -4.16 -4.24
C TYR A 90 7.92 -4.49 -2.75
N ASN A 91 7.57 -3.50 -1.94
CA ASN A 91 7.57 -3.55 -0.47
C ASN A 91 8.99 -3.67 0.12
N ASP A 92 9.31 -2.83 1.07
CA ASP A 92 10.65 -2.74 1.70
C ASP A 92 10.81 -3.63 2.94
N THR A 93 9.75 -4.30 3.38
CA THR A 93 9.74 -5.07 4.63
C THR A 93 10.03 -6.56 4.48
N ARG A 94 10.07 -7.10 3.23
CA ARG A 94 10.41 -8.50 2.99
C ARG A 94 11.87 -8.78 3.41
N PRO A 95 12.18 -9.95 4.01
CA PRO A 95 13.53 -10.23 4.51
C PRO A 95 14.63 -10.05 3.46
N PHE A 96 14.44 -10.60 2.24
CA PHE A 96 15.39 -10.42 1.14
C PHE A 96 15.55 -8.96 0.73
N HIS A 97 14.47 -8.18 0.74
CA HIS A 97 14.50 -6.76 0.39
C HIS A 97 15.21 -5.92 1.45
N LYS A 98 14.97 -6.15 2.74
CA LYS A 98 15.66 -5.44 3.82
C LYS A 98 17.18 -5.55 3.71
N THR A 99 17.67 -6.78 3.54
CA THR A 99 19.12 -7.01 3.36
C THR A 99 19.65 -6.35 2.10
N ALA A 100 18.88 -6.42 0.99
CA ALA A 100 19.28 -5.80 -0.27
C ALA A 100 19.32 -4.26 -0.19
N ILE A 101 18.36 -3.64 0.47
CA ILE A 101 18.34 -2.18 0.71
C ILE A 101 19.57 -1.74 1.49
N GLN A 102 19.90 -2.44 2.59
CA GLN A 102 21.08 -2.12 3.41
C GLN A 102 22.38 -2.22 2.59
N ALA A 103 22.52 -3.26 1.79
CA ALA A 103 23.69 -3.44 0.93
C ALA A 103 23.75 -2.41 -0.21
N ALA A 104 22.61 -2.03 -0.78
CA ALA A 104 22.49 -0.99 -1.80
C ALA A 104 22.91 0.38 -1.25
N HIS A 105 22.39 0.78 -0.10
CA HIS A 105 22.75 2.03 0.56
C HIS A 105 24.25 2.12 0.89
N ALA A 106 24.84 1.02 1.38
CA ALA A 106 26.29 0.97 1.67
C ALA A 106 27.18 1.14 0.42
N LYS A 107 26.59 1.03 -0.78
CA LYS A 107 27.27 1.18 -2.08
C LYS A 107 26.81 2.40 -2.88
N GLY A 108 25.96 3.25 -2.31
CA GLY A 108 25.41 4.41 -3.02
C GLY A 108 24.50 4.03 -4.20
N ILE A 109 23.88 2.85 -4.19
CA ILE A 109 22.96 2.39 -5.22
C ILE A 109 21.58 2.99 -4.94
N ASN A 110 20.93 3.52 -5.97
CA ASN A 110 19.57 4.05 -5.87
C ASN A 110 18.57 2.92 -5.57
N VAL A 111 17.71 3.13 -4.57
CA VAL A 111 16.67 2.15 -4.22
C VAL A 111 15.30 2.69 -4.62
N HIS A 112 14.64 2.00 -5.57
CA HIS A 112 13.31 2.31 -6.07
C HIS A 112 12.30 1.35 -5.46
N ILE A 113 11.34 1.90 -4.71
CA ILE A 113 10.35 1.11 -3.96
C ILE A 113 8.97 1.34 -4.53
N PHE A 114 8.31 0.24 -4.86
CA PHE A 114 6.92 0.22 -5.29
C PHE A 114 6.04 -0.36 -4.19
N GLU A 115 4.84 0.19 -4.05
CA GLU A 115 3.84 -0.26 -3.09
C GLU A 115 2.43 0.03 -3.62
N GLU A 116 1.43 -0.63 -3.05
CA GLU A 116 0.04 -0.27 -3.29
C GLU A 116 -0.19 1.20 -2.95
N GLY A 117 -1.07 1.85 -3.72
CA GLY A 117 -1.33 3.28 -3.55
C GLY A 117 -1.71 3.66 -2.13
N TYR A 118 -1.13 4.71 -1.60
CA TYR A 118 -1.56 5.34 -0.35
C TYR A 118 -2.95 5.97 -0.49
N LEU A 119 -3.24 6.48 -1.68
CA LEU A 119 -4.57 6.92 -2.11
C LEU A 119 -5.19 5.81 -2.97
N ARG A 120 -6.23 5.15 -2.48
CA ARG A 120 -6.90 4.06 -3.19
C ARG A 120 -8.30 4.48 -3.64
N PRO A 121 -8.80 3.92 -4.72
CA PRO A 121 -8.19 3.04 -5.72
C PRO A 121 -7.43 3.80 -6.81
N TYR A 122 -6.85 3.10 -7.80
CA TYR A 122 -6.28 3.61 -9.07
C TYR A 122 -4.95 4.34 -8.98
N TRP A 123 -4.25 4.21 -7.87
CA TRP A 123 -2.91 4.76 -7.67
C TRP A 123 -1.96 3.66 -7.21
N ILE A 124 -0.71 3.76 -7.64
CA ILE A 124 0.41 3.03 -7.05
C ILE A 124 1.35 4.02 -6.37
N THR A 125 2.08 3.55 -5.38
CA THR A 125 3.10 4.35 -4.71
C THR A 125 4.46 4.06 -5.30
N TYR A 126 5.21 5.11 -5.62
CA TYR A 126 6.61 5.07 -5.98
C TYR A 126 7.40 5.99 -5.07
N GLU A 127 8.37 5.43 -4.36
CA GLU A 127 9.26 6.14 -3.43
C GLU A 127 10.71 5.72 -3.62
N ARG A 128 11.61 6.44 -2.98
CA ARG A 128 13.04 6.12 -2.89
C ARG A 128 13.37 5.81 -1.44
N ASP A 129 14.21 4.77 -1.25
CA ASP A 129 14.88 4.41 0.01
C ASP A 129 14.00 3.87 1.14
N GLY A 130 12.70 4.08 1.13
CA GLY A 130 11.74 3.57 2.12
C GLY A 130 10.30 3.78 1.69
N SER A 131 9.38 2.98 2.21
CA SER A 131 7.93 3.10 2.01
C SER A 131 7.15 2.91 3.33
N ASN A 132 5.88 3.28 3.36
CA ASN A 132 5.03 3.15 4.54
C ASN A 132 5.68 3.79 5.79
N GLY A 133 5.86 3.04 6.86
CA GLY A 133 6.50 3.52 8.10
C GLY A 133 8.00 3.83 7.97
N ASN A 134 8.64 3.44 6.86
CA ASN A 134 10.03 3.78 6.51
C ASN A 134 10.11 4.89 5.46
N SER A 135 8.97 5.41 5.00
CA SER A 135 8.90 6.50 4.02
C SER A 135 9.57 7.77 4.54
N LYS A 136 10.21 8.50 3.63
CA LYS A 136 10.72 9.85 3.88
C LYS A 136 9.63 10.82 4.35
N LEU A 137 8.36 10.56 4.00
CA LEU A 137 7.20 11.30 4.52
C LEU A 137 7.14 11.32 6.04
N MET A 138 7.61 10.25 6.70
CA MET A 138 7.57 10.17 8.17
C MET A 138 8.45 11.25 8.81
N SER A 139 9.59 11.58 8.22
CA SER A 139 10.47 12.67 8.68
C SER A 139 9.97 14.04 8.24
N LEU A 140 9.48 14.17 7.01
CA LEU A 140 8.91 15.42 6.49
C LEU A 140 7.66 15.84 7.27
N ALA A 141 6.85 14.88 7.69
CA ALA A 141 5.67 15.12 8.52
C ALA A 141 6.01 15.77 9.87
N GLN A 142 7.12 15.35 10.47
CA GLN A 142 7.59 15.89 11.76
C GLN A 142 8.16 17.30 11.63
N SER A 143 8.76 17.64 10.48
CA SER A 143 9.40 18.94 10.24
C SER A 143 8.47 20.03 9.73
N ALA A 144 7.17 19.79 9.64
CA ALA A 144 6.16 20.76 9.13
C ALA A 144 6.46 21.34 7.72
N VAL A 145 7.27 20.68 6.93
CA VAL A 145 7.85 21.18 5.67
C VAL A 145 6.87 21.13 4.48
N ILE A 146 5.64 20.61 4.64
CA ILE A 146 4.68 20.67 3.53
C ILE A 146 4.23 22.11 3.38
N PRO A 147 4.58 22.76 2.26
CA PRO A 147 4.36 24.20 2.10
C PRO A 147 2.88 24.57 2.13
N ASP A 148 2.54 25.63 2.84
CA ASP A 148 1.16 26.10 2.97
C ASP A 148 0.56 26.61 1.63
N HIS A 149 1.40 27.00 0.65
CA HIS A 149 0.90 27.37 -0.68
C HIS A 149 0.22 26.21 -1.44
N LEU A 150 0.49 24.97 -1.06
CA LEU A 150 -0.26 23.80 -1.59
C LEU A 150 -1.70 23.76 -1.12
N ILE A 151 -2.03 24.49 -0.06
CA ILE A 151 -3.41 24.67 0.43
C ILE A 151 -4.21 25.52 -0.55
N LEU A 152 -3.55 26.45 -1.24
CA LEU A 152 -4.18 27.46 -2.08
C LEU A 152 -4.60 26.94 -3.49
N ASN A 153 -4.27 25.71 -3.84
CA ASN A 153 -4.69 25.13 -5.11
C ASN A 153 -5.82 24.11 -4.87
N PRO A 154 -7.08 24.55 -4.90
CA PRO A 154 -8.23 23.74 -4.45
C PRO A 154 -8.65 22.66 -5.45
N ASP A 155 -8.13 22.66 -6.69
CA ASP A 155 -8.52 21.68 -7.68
C ASP A 155 -7.86 20.33 -7.38
N PRO A 156 -8.60 19.37 -6.84
CA PRO A 156 -8.07 18.03 -6.64
C PRO A 156 -7.74 17.45 -8.00
N VAL A 157 -6.55 16.86 -8.12
CA VAL A 157 -6.25 16.03 -9.29
C VAL A 157 -7.38 14.98 -9.38
N PRO A 158 -8.13 14.94 -10.48
CA PRO A 158 -9.25 14.01 -10.61
C PRO A 158 -8.73 12.58 -10.45
N ALA A 159 -9.50 11.74 -9.76
CA ALA A 159 -9.19 10.32 -9.66
C ALA A 159 -9.12 9.74 -11.08
N PRO A 160 -8.13 8.89 -11.37
CA PRO A 160 -8.06 8.21 -12.65
C PRO A 160 -9.33 7.43 -12.94
N CYS A 161 -9.65 7.23 -14.23
CA CYS A 161 -10.74 6.37 -14.63
C CYS A 161 -10.53 4.94 -14.13
N HIS A 162 -11.62 4.21 -13.95
CA HIS A 162 -11.55 2.78 -13.60
C HIS A 162 -10.96 1.98 -14.76
N TRP A 163 -9.87 1.26 -14.51
CA TRP A 163 -9.19 0.42 -15.50
C TRP A 163 -8.81 -0.94 -14.95
N GLY A 164 -9.75 -1.73 -14.66
CA GLY A 164 -9.57 -3.09 -14.21
C GLY A 164 -10.25 -3.34 -12.88
N ASP A 165 -10.44 -4.59 -12.60
CA ASP A 165 -11.11 -5.07 -11.41
C ASP A 165 -10.22 -6.07 -10.64
N MET A 166 -10.74 -6.55 -9.53
CA MET A 166 -10.07 -7.56 -8.71
C MET A 166 -9.84 -8.90 -9.43
N ARG A 167 -10.48 -9.16 -10.59
CA ARG A 167 -10.32 -10.44 -11.32
C ARG A 167 -8.92 -10.60 -11.86
N GLU A 168 -8.33 -9.52 -12.41
CA GLU A 168 -6.95 -9.54 -12.90
C GLU A 168 -5.95 -9.76 -11.76
N HIS A 169 -6.17 -9.13 -10.61
CA HIS A 169 -5.36 -9.39 -9.41
C HIS A 169 -5.47 -10.85 -8.96
N ILE A 170 -6.69 -11.39 -8.89
CA ILE A 170 -6.94 -12.79 -8.52
C ILE A 170 -6.29 -13.73 -9.53
N PHE A 171 -6.45 -13.45 -10.84
CA PHE A 171 -5.86 -14.25 -11.91
C PHE A 171 -4.34 -14.35 -11.80
N TYR A 172 -3.64 -13.20 -11.74
CA TYR A 172 -2.19 -13.21 -11.62
C TYR A 172 -1.70 -13.83 -10.31
N GLY A 173 -2.42 -13.62 -9.22
CA GLY A 173 -2.13 -14.27 -7.94
C GLY A 173 -2.29 -15.79 -8.02
N ALA A 174 -3.37 -16.28 -8.65
CA ALA A 174 -3.62 -17.70 -8.85
C ALA A 174 -2.54 -18.36 -9.72
N VAL A 175 -2.19 -17.75 -10.86
CA VAL A 175 -1.10 -18.23 -11.73
C VAL A 175 0.24 -18.26 -11.00
N TYR A 176 0.58 -17.21 -10.26
CA TYR A 176 1.80 -17.13 -9.49
C TYR A 176 1.91 -18.28 -8.47
N HIS A 177 0.89 -18.48 -7.67
CA HIS A 177 0.87 -19.54 -6.66
C HIS A 177 0.79 -20.94 -7.28
N TRP A 178 0.08 -21.11 -8.39
CA TRP A 178 0.06 -22.36 -9.13
C TRP A 178 1.45 -22.76 -9.62
N CYS A 179 2.20 -21.81 -10.18
CA CYS A 179 3.58 -22.07 -10.62
C CYS A 179 4.48 -22.48 -9.46
N ILE A 180 4.33 -21.86 -8.29
CA ILE A 180 5.10 -22.24 -7.10
C ILE A 180 4.71 -23.66 -6.63
N LEU A 181 3.43 -24.00 -6.65
CA LEU A 181 2.96 -25.32 -6.19
C LEU A 181 3.41 -26.46 -7.12
N CYS A 182 3.36 -26.23 -8.44
CA CYS A 182 3.53 -27.32 -9.42
C CYS A 182 4.94 -27.37 -10.04
N ALA A 183 5.68 -26.27 -10.07
CA ALA A 183 6.90 -26.17 -10.86
C ALA A 183 8.10 -25.57 -10.10
N ASN A 184 8.06 -25.48 -8.78
CA ASN A 184 9.10 -24.82 -7.98
C ASN A 184 10.35 -25.68 -7.73
N HIS A 185 10.50 -26.81 -8.39
CA HIS A 185 11.63 -27.74 -8.21
C HIS A 185 13.01 -27.10 -8.44
N GLN A 186 13.08 -26.03 -9.24
CA GLN A 186 14.31 -25.27 -9.49
C GLN A 186 14.72 -24.38 -8.29
N PHE A 187 13.84 -24.20 -7.31
CA PHE A 187 14.06 -23.35 -6.13
C PHE A 187 13.87 -24.15 -4.83
N PRO A 188 14.74 -25.12 -4.54
CA PRO A 188 14.56 -26.08 -3.45
C PRO A 188 14.56 -25.39 -2.07
N ASN A 189 15.30 -24.30 -1.92
CA ASN A 189 15.44 -23.55 -0.67
C ASN A 189 14.44 -22.38 -0.56
N PHE A 190 13.45 -22.28 -1.46
CA PHE A 190 12.44 -21.22 -1.37
C PHE A 190 11.58 -21.40 -0.12
N THR A 191 11.64 -20.41 0.75
CA THR A 191 10.74 -20.25 1.89
C THR A 191 9.79 -19.08 1.65
N SER A 192 8.49 -19.31 1.79
CA SER A 192 7.52 -18.21 1.73
C SER A 192 7.76 -17.26 2.90
N HIS A 193 7.81 -15.96 2.61
CA HIS A 193 7.85 -14.92 3.65
C HIS A 193 6.53 -14.80 4.44
N ARG A 194 5.51 -15.57 4.05
CA ARG A 194 4.21 -15.61 4.72
C ARG A 194 4.22 -16.70 5.80
N GLU A 195 3.57 -16.43 6.93
CA GLU A 195 3.47 -17.33 8.08
C GLU A 195 2.80 -18.70 7.78
N ILE A 196 2.16 -18.82 6.63
CA ILE A 196 1.36 -19.98 6.25
C ILE A 196 1.97 -20.67 5.05
N SER A 197 2.02 -22.01 5.09
CA SER A 197 2.46 -22.80 3.94
C SER A 197 1.57 -22.54 2.72
N ILE A 198 2.17 -22.52 1.53
CA ILE A 198 1.48 -22.27 0.26
C ILE A 198 0.28 -23.21 0.06
N ARG A 199 0.40 -24.49 0.47
CA ARG A 199 -0.72 -25.47 0.41
C ARG A 199 -1.90 -25.05 1.29
N LYS A 200 -1.64 -24.53 2.49
CA LYS A 200 -2.68 -24.04 3.40
C LYS A 200 -3.31 -22.77 2.83
N GLU A 201 -2.52 -21.88 2.26
CA GLU A 201 -2.99 -20.67 1.61
C GLU A 201 -3.87 -20.99 0.39
N PHE A 202 -3.46 -21.92 -0.46
CA PHE A 202 -4.27 -22.39 -1.59
C PHE A 202 -5.62 -22.97 -1.13
N ARG A 203 -5.63 -23.82 -0.10
CA ARG A 203 -6.90 -24.35 0.48
C ARG A 203 -7.80 -23.23 1.00
N LEU A 204 -7.24 -22.21 1.63
CA LEU A 204 -8.01 -21.06 2.12
C LEU A 204 -8.61 -20.26 0.96
N HIS A 205 -7.85 -20.02 -0.12
CA HIS A 205 -8.37 -19.36 -1.31
C HIS A 205 -9.46 -20.17 -1.99
N LEU A 206 -9.29 -21.48 -2.11
CA LEU A 206 -10.34 -22.38 -2.65
C LEU A 206 -11.60 -22.33 -1.79
N LYS A 207 -11.44 -22.42 -0.46
CA LYS A 207 -12.55 -22.27 0.49
C LYS A 207 -13.22 -20.89 0.36
N GLN A 208 -12.45 -19.83 0.17
CA GLN A 208 -12.99 -18.48 -0.07
C GLN A 208 -13.85 -18.44 -1.34
N LEU A 209 -13.37 -19.00 -2.46
CA LEU A 209 -14.12 -19.06 -3.71
C LEU A 209 -15.44 -19.79 -3.54
N ILE A 210 -15.45 -20.97 -2.90
CA ILE A 210 -16.65 -21.78 -2.67
C ILE A 210 -17.67 -21.03 -1.80
N PHE A 211 -17.23 -20.35 -0.75
CA PHE A 211 -18.12 -19.66 0.20
C PHE A 211 -18.37 -18.18 -0.15
N THR A 212 -17.83 -17.67 -1.26
CA THR A 212 -18.02 -16.29 -1.71
C THR A 212 -19.51 -15.90 -1.81
N PRO A 213 -20.41 -16.69 -2.42
CA PRO A 213 -21.83 -16.32 -2.52
C PRO A 213 -22.50 -16.18 -1.15
N ALA A 214 -22.27 -17.14 -0.25
CA ALA A 214 -22.81 -17.07 1.11
C ALA A 214 -22.27 -15.88 1.91
N ARG A 215 -20.99 -15.58 1.74
CA ARG A 215 -20.37 -14.38 2.37
C ARG A 215 -20.92 -13.08 1.79
N MET A 216 -21.18 -13.02 0.47
CA MET A 216 -21.81 -11.86 -0.14
C MET A 216 -23.24 -11.66 0.37
N ALA A 217 -24.02 -12.72 0.48
CA ALA A 217 -25.34 -12.67 1.09
C ALA A 217 -25.28 -12.22 2.56
N ALA A 218 -24.40 -12.81 3.38
CA ALA A 218 -24.22 -12.41 4.78
C ALA A 218 -23.78 -10.94 4.91
N ARG A 219 -22.89 -10.43 4.03
CA ARG A 219 -22.48 -9.03 3.97
C ARG A 219 -23.63 -8.11 3.59
N PHE A 220 -24.47 -8.51 2.64
CA PHE A 220 -25.65 -7.78 2.21
C PHE A 220 -26.67 -7.66 3.36
N TRP A 221 -27.00 -8.76 4.01
CA TRP A 221 -27.91 -8.79 5.17
C TRP A 221 -27.37 -8.02 6.35
N ALA A 222 -26.08 -8.13 6.66
CA ALA A 222 -25.46 -7.34 7.74
C ALA A 222 -25.56 -5.83 7.50
N ASN A 223 -25.50 -5.39 6.24
CA ASN A 223 -25.68 -3.98 5.90
C ASN A 223 -27.15 -3.51 6.01
N LEU A 224 -28.10 -4.37 5.68
CA LEU A 224 -29.53 -4.05 5.75
C LEU A 224 -30.06 -4.04 7.19
N THR A 225 -29.59 -4.97 8.02
CA THR A 225 -30.10 -5.18 9.39
C THR A 225 -29.31 -4.43 10.46
N SER A 226 -28.41 -3.52 10.07
CA SER A 226 -27.49 -2.86 10.99
C SER A 226 -28.20 -1.86 11.91
N LYS A 227 -28.64 -2.35 13.07
CA LYS A 227 -29.28 -1.57 14.16
C LYS A 227 -28.39 -0.44 14.72
N PHE A 228 -27.06 -0.48 14.48
CA PHE A 228 -26.15 0.56 14.96
C PHE A 228 -26.39 1.92 14.31
N ARG A 229 -27.03 1.97 13.13
CA ARG A 229 -27.30 3.22 12.39
C ARG A 229 -28.27 4.17 13.08
N THR A 230 -28.98 3.70 14.08
CA THR A 230 -29.90 4.51 14.89
C THR A 230 -29.19 5.20 16.06
N HIS A 231 -27.91 4.91 16.29
CA HIS A 231 -27.13 5.46 17.39
C HIS A 231 -25.87 6.16 16.86
N PRO A 232 -25.40 7.23 17.53
CA PRO A 232 -24.08 7.78 17.26
C PRO A 232 -23.00 6.70 17.50
N TYR A 233 -22.00 6.59 16.61
CA TYR A 233 -20.99 5.54 16.76
C TYR A 233 -19.59 5.96 16.35
N HIS A 234 -18.61 5.33 17.01
CA HIS A 234 -17.20 5.35 16.63
C HIS A 234 -16.90 4.14 15.75
N LEU A 235 -16.00 4.28 14.79
CA LEU A 235 -15.64 3.22 13.82
C LEU A 235 -14.22 2.75 14.03
N ILE A 236 -14.03 1.43 14.15
CA ILE A 236 -12.71 0.80 14.09
C ILE A 236 -12.51 0.19 12.70
N LEU A 237 -11.42 0.56 12.04
CA LEU A 237 -11.00 -0.05 10.78
C LEU A 237 -9.93 -1.11 11.05
N MET A 238 -10.34 -2.38 10.92
CA MET A 238 -9.44 -3.52 11.08
C MET A 238 -8.57 -3.72 9.85
N GLN A 239 -7.38 -4.26 10.07
CA GLN A 239 -6.45 -4.69 9.03
C GLN A 239 -6.21 -6.19 9.12
N LEU A 240 -5.61 -6.77 8.07
CA LEU A 240 -5.21 -8.17 8.10
C LEU A 240 -4.05 -8.34 9.09
N GLN A 241 -4.14 -9.33 9.98
CA GLN A 241 -3.11 -9.56 10.99
C GLN A 241 -1.73 -9.82 10.39
N HIS A 242 -1.68 -10.43 9.21
CA HIS A 242 -0.46 -10.71 8.47
C HIS A 242 -0.02 -9.57 7.53
N ASP A 243 -0.69 -8.42 7.60
CA ASP A 243 -0.27 -7.25 6.83
C ASP A 243 1.07 -6.72 7.38
N SER A 244 2.02 -6.46 6.47
CA SER A 244 3.33 -5.91 6.80
C SER A 244 3.23 -4.58 7.57
N ALA A 245 2.19 -3.81 7.30
CA ALA A 245 1.92 -2.55 7.99
C ALA A 245 1.64 -2.75 9.48
N ILE A 246 0.94 -3.81 9.88
CA ILE A 246 0.75 -4.15 11.29
C ILE A 246 2.02 -4.74 11.88
N GLN A 247 2.63 -5.72 11.21
CA GLN A 247 3.76 -6.48 11.74
C GLN A 247 5.01 -5.62 11.95
N ASN A 248 5.27 -4.64 11.08
CA ASN A 248 6.50 -3.84 11.10
C ASN A 248 6.30 -2.39 11.61
N HIS A 249 5.08 -1.87 11.57
CA HIS A 249 4.80 -0.44 11.83
C HIS A 249 3.72 -0.20 12.89
N SER A 250 3.51 -1.19 13.79
CA SER A 250 2.53 -1.14 14.86
C SER A 250 3.14 -1.54 16.21
N PRO A 251 2.69 -0.96 17.32
CA PRO A 251 3.04 -1.44 18.67
C PRO A 251 2.30 -2.73 19.04
N PHE A 252 1.28 -3.14 18.26
CA PHE A 252 0.46 -4.32 18.54
C PHE A 252 0.97 -5.52 17.74
N LYS A 253 1.19 -6.64 18.44
CA LYS A 253 1.58 -7.89 17.78
C LYS A 253 0.40 -8.64 17.15
N THR A 254 -0.81 -8.40 17.65
CA THR A 254 -2.03 -9.10 17.20
C THR A 254 -3.22 -8.15 17.12
N ASN A 255 -4.20 -8.50 16.28
CA ASN A 255 -5.48 -7.79 16.24
C ASN A 255 -6.22 -7.86 17.59
N VAL A 256 -6.04 -8.93 18.34
CA VAL A 256 -6.69 -9.11 19.66
C VAL A 256 -6.15 -8.09 20.67
N SER A 257 -4.83 -7.88 20.72
CA SER A 257 -4.23 -6.89 21.63
C SER A 257 -4.65 -5.47 21.29
N PHE A 258 -4.77 -5.16 20.00
CA PHE A 258 -5.30 -3.87 19.54
C PHE A 258 -6.77 -3.71 19.94
N LEU A 259 -7.62 -4.70 19.68
CA LEU A 259 -9.04 -4.67 20.05
C LEU A 259 -9.23 -4.54 21.56
N GLU A 260 -8.49 -5.28 22.36
CA GLU A 260 -8.58 -5.19 23.82
C GLU A 260 -8.26 -3.79 24.32
N PHE A 261 -7.21 -3.19 23.80
CA PHE A 261 -6.81 -1.83 24.14
C PHE A 261 -7.91 -0.82 23.80
N VAL A 262 -8.46 -0.90 22.58
CA VAL A 262 -9.47 0.04 22.10
C VAL A 262 -10.82 -0.16 22.81
N LEU A 263 -11.26 -1.41 23.01
CA LEU A 263 -12.53 -1.70 23.68
C LEU A 263 -12.53 -1.28 25.14
N ARG A 264 -11.40 -1.43 25.84
CA ARG A 264 -11.24 -0.95 27.22
C ARG A 264 -11.40 0.56 27.32
N SER A 265 -10.71 1.30 26.45
CA SER A 265 -10.81 2.77 26.40
C SER A 265 -12.22 3.23 26.07
N PHE A 266 -12.87 2.61 25.07
CA PHE A 266 -14.24 2.91 24.69
C PHE A 266 -15.24 2.65 25.84
N ALA A 267 -15.12 1.52 26.52
CA ALA A 267 -16.01 1.16 27.63
C ALA A 267 -15.99 2.20 28.75
N ASN A 268 -14.81 2.73 29.06
CA ASN A 268 -14.61 3.64 30.20
C ASN A 268 -14.90 5.10 29.85
N ASN A 269 -14.76 5.53 28.60
CA ASN A 269 -14.71 6.96 28.28
C ASN A 269 -15.74 7.42 27.27
N ALA A 270 -16.28 6.54 26.42
CA ALA A 270 -17.31 6.94 25.47
C ALA A 270 -18.67 7.15 26.15
N ALA A 271 -19.44 8.13 25.68
CA ALA A 271 -20.77 8.40 26.19
C ALA A 271 -21.64 7.12 26.19
N PRO A 272 -22.51 6.90 27.20
CA PRO A 272 -23.29 5.68 27.35
C PRO A 272 -24.16 5.31 26.14
N HIS A 273 -24.62 6.30 25.39
CA HIS A 273 -25.45 6.11 24.19
C HIS A 273 -24.63 5.96 22.91
N HIS A 274 -23.30 6.12 22.95
CA HIS A 274 -22.42 5.87 21.81
C HIS A 274 -22.21 4.37 21.61
N HIS A 275 -22.20 3.97 20.35
CA HIS A 275 -21.89 2.62 19.91
C HIS A 275 -20.51 2.55 19.29
N LEU A 276 -19.98 1.33 19.18
CA LEU A 276 -18.70 1.06 18.50
C LEU A 276 -18.94 0.05 17.40
N VAL A 277 -18.56 0.44 16.19
CA VAL A 277 -18.66 -0.41 15.00
C VAL A 277 -17.28 -0.87 14.60
N ILE A 278 -17.06 -2.17 14.47
CA ILE A 278 -15.81 -2.76 14.02
C ILE A 278 -15.99 -3.28 12.61
N LYS A 279 -15.31 -2.66 11.68
CA LYS A 279 -15.32 -3.07 10.27
C LYS A 279 -14.13 -3.96 9.96
N ALA A 280 -14.41 -5.21 9.59
CA ALA A 280 -13.39 -6.13 9.10
C ALA A 280 -12.77 -5.65 7.80
N HIS A 281 -11.52 -6.07 7.54
CA HIS A 281 -10.88 -5.85 6.26
C HIS A 281 -11.63 -6.58 5.13
N PRO A 282 -11.75 -6.03 3.92
CA PRO A 282 -12.47 -6.68 2.81
C PRO A 282 -11.94 -8.08 2.46
N LEU A 283 -10.64 -8.32 2.64
CA LEU A 283 -9.96 -9.58 2.38
C LEU A 283 -9.84 -10.48 3.63
N GLU A 284 -10.55 -10.15 4.73
CA GLU A 284 -10.56 -11.00 5.93
C GLU A 284 -11.11 -12.40 5.60
N ASP A 285 -10.33 -13.41 5.90
CA ASP A 285 -10.61 -14.81 5.54
C ASP A 285 -11.02 -15.69 6.73
N GLY A 286 -11.14 -15.07 7.90
CA GLY A 286 -11.53 -15.74 9.14
C GLY A 286 -10.38 -16.37 9.92
N ARG A 287 -9.12 -16.20 9.47
CA ARG A 287 -7.93 -16.72 10.19
C ARG A 287 -7.76 -16.11 11.57
N SER A 288 -8.09 -14.84 11.71
CA SER A 288 -7.87 -14.07 12.95
C SER A 288 -8.97 -14.28 13.99
N GLU A 289 -10.03 -15.04 13.68
CA GLU A 289 -11.19 -15.24 14.54
C GLU A 289 -11.69 -13.94 15.20
N ASN A 290 -11.53 -12.81 14.49
CA ASN A 290 -11.81 -11.49 15.03
C ASN A 290 -13.21 -11.36 15.62
N ALA A 291 -14.22 -11.99 15.00
CA ALA A 291 -15.60 -11.96 15.48
C ALA A 291 -15.78 -12.68 16.82
N TYR A 292 -15.05 -13.77 17.06
CA TYR A 292 -15.06 -14.48 18.34
C TYR A 292 -14.40 -13.65 19.43
N HIS A 293 -13.19 -13.20 19.18
CA HIS A 293 -12.44 -12.36 20.14
C HIS A 293 -13.19 -11.08 20.49
N PHE A 294 -13.82 -10.48 19.51
CA PHE A 294 -14.65 -9.31 19.69
C PHE A 294 -15.80 -9.54 20.69
N ARG A 295 -16.58 -10.60 20.51
CA ARG A 295 -17.69 -10.93 21.43
C ARG A 295 -17.19 -11.21 22.85
N ARG A 296 -16.09 -11.95 22.98
CA ARG A 296 -15.47 -12.27 24.26
C ARG A 296 -14.99 -11.02 25.00
N LEU A 297 -14.34 -10.10 24.28
CA LEU A 297 -13.90 -8.82 24.84
C LEU A 297 -15.08 -7.91 25.19
N GLY A 298 -16.13 -7.91 24.38
CA GLY A 298 -17.37 -7.18 24.67
C GLY A 298 -18.03 -7.63 25.98
N ALA A 299 -18.04 -8.95 26.24
CA ALA A 299 -18.50 -9.49 27.50
C ALA A 299 -17.57 -9.11 28.67
N LYS A 300 -16.25 -9.13 28.44
CA LYS A 300 -15.25 -8.75 29.46
C LYS A 300 -15.42 -7.31 29.95
N PHE A 301 -15.83 -6.40 29.07
CA PHE A 301 -16.00 -4.97 29.40
C PHE A 301 -17.46 -4.55 29.56
N ASP A 302 -18.41 -5.48 29.56
CA ASP A 302 -19.86 -5.25 29.68
C ASP A 302 -20.43 -4.26 28.64
N ILE A 303 -19.97 -4.36 27.40
CA ILE A 303 -20.39 -3.48 26.30
C ILE A 303 -21.04 -4.22 25.13
N ASN A 304 -21.45 -5.47 25.30
CA ASN A 304 -21.99 -6.30 24.22
C ASN A 304 -23.17 -5.65 23.46
N ARG A 305 -23.99 -4.86 24.16
CA ARG A 305 -25.14 -4.18 23.57
C ARG A 305 -24.75 -2.95 22.71
N ARG A 306 -23.54 -2.42 22.92
CA ARG A 306 -23.03 -1.21 22.29
C ARG A 306 -22.03 -1.48 21.17
N ILE A 307 -21.67 -2.73 20.91
CA ILE A 307 -20.64 -3.08 19.94
C ILE A 307 -21.20 -3.89 18.77
N HIS A 308 -20.72 -3.60 17.55
CA HIS A 308 -21.23 -4.21 16.34
C HIS A 308 -20.06 -4.62 15.42
N TYR A 309 -20.08 -5.85 14.92
CA TYR A 309 -19.08 -6.37 13.98
C TYR A 309 -19.64 -6.43 12.58
N LEU A 310 -18.96 -5.75 11.65
CA LEU A 310 -19.28 -5.74 10.22
C LEU A 310 -18.24 -6.54 9.44
N PRO A 311 -18.59 -7.71 8.91
CA PRO A 311 -17.68 -8.57 8.15
C PRO A 311 -17.38 -8.03 6.75
N GLY A 312 -18.03 -6.95 6.32
CA GLY A 312 -17.85 -6.38 4.99
C GLY A 312 -18.69 -5.13 4.74
N GLY A 313 -19.04 -4.89 3.49
CA GLY A 313 -19.83 -3.72 3.05
C GLY A 313 -18.98 -2.54 2.55
N LYS A 314 -19.64 -1.61 1.86
CA LYS A 314 -18.99 -0.40 1.31
C LYS A 314 -18.54 0.50 2.45
N LEU A 315 -17.26 0.89 2.42
CA LEU A 315 -16.66 1.72 3.47
C LEU A 315 -17.35 3.08 3.62
N ALA A 316 -17.70 3.73 2.52
CA ALA A 316 -18.38 5.03 2.51
C ALA A 316 -19.63 5.02 3.39
N HIS A 317 -20.46 3.98 3.29
CA HIS A 317 -21.74 3.89 4.03
C HIS A 317 -21.60 3.81 5.56
N VAL A 318 -20.41 3.42 6.05
CA VAL A 318 -20.13 3.37 7.49
C VAL A 318 -19.19 4.49 7.95
N LEU A 319 -18.58 5.21 7.02
CA LEU A 319 -17.82 6.41 7.33
C LEU A 319 -18.76 7.62 7.48
N ASP A 320 -19.64 7.86 6.51
CA ASP A 320 -20.44 9.10 6.45
C ASP A 320 -21.16 9.44 7.77
N PRO A 321 -21.77 8.48 8.51
CA PRO A 321 -22.41 8.77 9.80
C PRO A 321 -21.52 8.54 11.03
N ALA A 322 -20.22 8.23 10.87
CA ALA A 322 -19.35 7.95 12.00
C ALA A 322 -18.90 9.22 12.74
N LEU A 323 -18.94 9.20 14.07
CA LEU A 323 -18.40 10.27 14.92
C LEU A 323 -16.89 10.37 14.84
N SER A 324 -16.21 9.25 14.78
CA SER A 324 -14.75 9.19 14.67
C SER A 324 -14.28 7.83 14.16
N VAL A 325 -13.00 7.75 13.78
CA VAL A 325 -12.36 6.55 13.28
C VAL A 325 -11.11 6.24 14.08
N VAL A 326 -10.96 5.00 14.53
CA VAL A 326 -9.71 4.46 15.11
C VAL A 326 -9.17 3.37 14.20
N THR A 327 -7.88 3.40 13.93
CA THR A 327 -7.19 2.37 13.15
C THR A 327 -5.75 2.22 13.59
N VAL A 328 -5.11 1.11 13.28
CA VAL A 328 -3.66 1.00 13.51
C VAL A 328 -2.93 1.96 12.56
N ASN A 329 -2.92 1.67 11.27
CA ASN A 329 -2.29 2.52 10.24
C ASN A 329 -2.92 2.31 8.85
N SER A 330 -4.22 1.93 8.80
CA SER A 330 -4.92 1.66 7.55
C SER A 330 -4.99 2.88 6.66
N THR A 331 -4.68 2.73 5.38
CA THR A 331 -4.88 3.77 4.36
C THR A 331 -6.35 4.20 4.23
N ALA A 332 -7.31 3.37 4.68
CA ALA A 332 -8.73 3.71 4.73
C ALA A 332 -9.03 4.87 5.69
N GLY A 333 -8.15 5.14 6.68
CA GLY A 333 -8.25 6.33 7.54
C GLY A 333 -8.20 7.64 6.77
N GLN A 334 -7.51 7.67 5.64
CA GLN A 334 -7.48 8.85 4.77
C GLN A 334 -8.85 9.18 4.14
N GLN A 335 -9.71 8.17 3.93
CA GLN A 335 -11.08 8.40 3.47
C GLN A 335 -11.96 9.05 4.55
N ALA A 336 -11.66 8.79 5.83
CA ALA A 336 -12.30 9.49 6.95
C ALA A 336 -11.84 10.95 7.03
N LEU A 337 -10.52 11.18 6.98
CA LEU A 337 -9.94 12.54 6.97
C LEU A 337 -10.50 13.38 5.81
N TRP A 338 -10.66 12.79 4.62
CA TRP A 338 -11.25 13.48 3.46
C TRP A 338 -12.68 13.95 3.71
N ARG A 339 -13.42 13.26 4.57
CA ARG A 339 -14.79 13.60 4.99
C ARG A 339 -14.84 14.54 6.19
N GLY A 340 -13.70 14.96 6.72
CA GLY A 340 -13.63 15.76 7.94
C GLY A 340 -13.93 14.97 9.22
N ILE A 341 -13.87 13.63 9.17
CA ILE A 341 -14.13 12.77 10.32
C ILE A 341 -12.84 12.66 11.14
N PRO A 342 -12.89 12.86 12.47
CA PRO A 342 -11.75 12.67 13.35
C PRO A 342 -11.13 11.29 13.22
N VAL A 343 -9.81 11.22 13.10
CA VAL A 343 -9.06 9.97 13.00
C VAL A 343 -8.00 9.88 14.07
N LYS A 344 -7.93 8.73 14.75
CA LYS A 344 -6.85 8.34 15.65
C LYS A 344 -6.11 7.15 15.07
N THR A 345 -4.82 7.31 14.81
CA THR A 345 -3.93 6.19 14.43
C THR A 345 -3.22 5.66 15.67
N MET A 346 -3.04 4.34 15.72
CA MET A 346 -2.39 3.62 16.81
C MET A 346 -1.05 3.01 16.40
N GLY A 347 -0.61 3.30 15.17
CA GLY A 347 0.66 2.85 14.58
C GLY A 347 1.23 3.90 13.63
N LYS A 348 2.35 3.58 12.99
CA LYS A 348 3.02 4.47 12.03
C LYS A 348 2.24 4.48 10.71
N ALA A 349 1.46 5.50 10.46
CA ALA A 349 0.80 5.75 9.19
C ALA A 349 1.43 6.94 8.49
N ILE A 350 1.57 6.91 7.16
CA ILE A 350 2.19 8.00 6.37
C ILE A 350 1.46 9.34 6.54
N TYR A 351 0.18 9.27 6.88
CA TYR A 351 -0.69 10.43 7.11
C TYR A 351 -0.81 10.79 8.61
N ASN A 352 -0.04 10.16 9.50
CA ASN A 352 -0.07 10.46 10.94
C ASN A 352 0.64 11.78 11.23
N GLN A 353 -0.02 12.90 10.97
CA GLN A 353 0.47 14.25 11.16
C GLN A 353 -0.42 15.04 12.12
N ASN A 354 0.20 15.76 13.04
CA ASN A 354 -0.43 16.51 14.13
C ASN A 354 -1.48 17.53 13.62
N LYS A 355 -1.30 18.03 12.39
CA LYS A 355 -2.22 19.01 11.82
C LYS A 355 -3.62 18.45 11.56
N PHE A 356 -3.78 17.13 11.32
CA PHE A 356 -5.08 16.57 10.94
C PHE A 356 -5.38 15.18 11.52
N VAL A 357 -4.42 14.48 12.11
CA VAL A 357 -4.67 13.27 12.90
C VAL A 357 -4.67 13.63 14.38
N SER A 358 -5.61 13.08 15.14
CA SER A 358 -5.77 13.43 16.55
C SER A 358 -4.58 12.99 17.40
N GLU A 359 -4.02 13.93 18.16
CA GLU A 359 -2.98 13.68 19.16
C GLU A 359 -3.56 13.31 20.54
N GLN A 360 -4.88 13.46 20.74
CA GLN A 360 -5.54 13.13 22.00
C GLN A 360 -5.15 11.70 22.45
N SER A 361 -5.13 11.46 23.76
CA SER A 361 -5.15 10.08 24.27
C SER A 361 -6.38 9.36 23.74
N LEU A 362 -6.36 8.04 23.65
CA LEU A 362 -7.51 7.29 23.14
C LEU A 362 -8.77 7.52 24.00
N ASP A 363 -8.58 7.70 25.30
CA ASP A 363 -9.63 8.00 26.27
C ASP A 363 -10.30 9.36 25.99
N ALA A 364 -9.49 10.41 25.86
CA ALA A 364 -10.00 11.73 25.49
C ALA A 364 -10.62 11.76 24.09
N PHE A 365 -10.10 10.95 23.17
CA PHE A 365 -10.63 10.86 21.81
C PHE A 365 -12.02 10.21 21.78
N PHE A 366 -12.30 9.19 22.59
CA PHE A 366 -13.64 8.62 22.69
C PHE A 366 -14.62 9.51 23.45
N ALA A 367 -14.14 10.30 24.41
CA ALA A 367 -14.97 11.25 25.15
C ALA A 367 -15.44 12.43 24.26
N ASP A 368 -14.50 13.02 23.51
CA ASP A 368 -14.77 14.21 22.67
C ASP A 368 -13.77 14.26 21.48
N PRO A 369 -14.05 13.57 20.36
CA PRO A 369 -13.16 13.54 19.20
C PRO A 369 -13.11 14.91 18.50
N LYS A 370 -11.92 15.53 18.44
CA LYS A 370 -11.73 16.83 17.80
C LYS A 370 -11.69 16.69 16.28
N ALA A 371 -12.38 17.59 15.58
CA ALA A 371 -12.39 17.63 14.12
C ALA A 371 -10.97 17.86 13.54
N PRO A 372 -10.64 17.20 12.42
CA PRO A 372 -9.35 17.38 11.76
C PRO A 372 -9.26 18.73 11.06
N ASN A 373 -8.06 19.27 10.89
CA ASN A 373 -7.82 20.38 9.97
C ASN A 373 -7.91 19.86 8.52
N LEU A 374 -9.10 19.97 7.93
CA LEU A 374 -9.41 19.47 6.59
C LEU A 374 -8.59 20.18 5.49
N PRO A 375 -8.39 21.51 5.49
CA PRO A 375 -7.45 22.16 4.57
C PRO A 375 -6.05 21.57 4.61
N ALA A 376 -5.47 21.36 5.80
CA ALA A 376 -4.15 20.76 5.94
C ALA A 376 -4.09 19.33 5.38
N TYR A 377 -5.13 18.52 5.60
CA TYR A 377 -5.20 17.19 5.01
C TYR A 377 -5.32 17.25 3.47
N ARG A 378 -6.08 18.17 2.92
CA ARG A 378 -6.17 18.37 1.47
C ARG A 378 -4.84 18.77 0.84
N ALA A 379 -4.09 19.67 1.51
CA ALA A 379 -2.73 20.02 1.09
C ALA A 379 -1.80 18.80 1.10
N PHE A 380 -1.82 18.01 2.16
CA PHE A 380 -1.05 16.75 2.24
C PHE A 380 -1.42 15.79 1.12
N ARG A 381 -2.69 15.58 0.87
CA ARG A 381 -3.16 14.72 -0.23
C ARG A 381 -2.67 15.22 -1.59
N ASN A 382 -2.74 16.54 -1.83
CA ASN A 382 -2.22 17.14 -3.07
C ASN A 382 -0.71 16.93 -3.19
N PHE A 383 0.03 17.06 -2.10
CA PHE A 383 1.46 16.77 -2.07
C PHE A 383 1.76 15.32 -2.48
N LEU A 384 1.01 14.35 -1.96
CA LEU A 384 1.14 12.95 -2.37
C LEU A 384 0.88 12.76 -3.87
N LEU A 385 -0.16 13.39 -4.41
CA LEU A 385 -0.53 13.30 -5.83
C LEU A 385 0.53 13.92 -6.76
N GLN A 386 1.22 14.95 -6.32
CA GLN A 386 2.30 15.59 -7.09
C GLN A 386 3.61 14.82 -7.01
N THR A 387 3.80 14.00 -5.98
CA THR A 387 5.08 13.34 -5.67
C THR A 387 5.05 11.84 -5.93
N SER A 388 4.60 11.07 -4.95
CA SER A 388 4.75 9.61 -4.88
C SER A 388 3.59 8.82 -5.45
N GLN A 389 2.41 9.43 -5.62
CA GLN A 389 1.25 8.69 -6.13
C GLN A 389 1.19 8.77 -7.65
N ILE A 390 1.32 7.61 -8.29
CA ILE A 390 1.32 7.45 -9.75
C ILE A 390 -0.02 6.88 -10.18
N PRO A 391 -0.75 7.53 -11.10
CA PRO A 391 -2.01 6.99 -11.59
C PRO A 391 -1.80 5.71 -12.38
N GLY A 392 -2.57 4.68 -12.07
CA GLY A 392 -2.49 3.37 -12.69
C GLY A 392 -2.63 2.23 -11.71
N GLY A 393 -2.13 1.06 -12.07
CA GLY A 393 -2.21 -0.16 -11.24
C GLY A 393 -1.23 -1.22 -11.69
N PHE A 394 -0.99 -2.21 -10.82
CA PHE A 394 -0.07 -3.31 -11.11
C PHE A 394 -0.69 -4.41 -11.98
N TYR A 395 -2.03 -4.57 -11.95
CA TYR A 395 -2.69 -5.77 -12.45
C TYR A 395 -3.39 -5.58 -13.78
N SER A 396 -4.19 -4.54 -13.98
CA SER A 396 -4.85 -4.31 -15.26
C SER A 396 -3.89 -3.84 -16.35
N LYS A 397 -4.13 -4.27 -17.60
CA LYS A 397 -3.28 -3.86 -18.75
C LYS A 397 -3.24 -2.35 -18.89
N ALA A 398 -4.39 -1.67 -18.89
CA ALA A 398 -4.49 -0.22 -19.02
C ALA A 398 -3.79 0.50 -17.84
N GLY A 399 -4.02 0.03 -16.60
CA GLY A 399 -3.38 0.59 -15.40
C GLY A 399 -1.85 0.48 -15.45
N ARG A 400 -1.32 -0.67 -15.89
CA ARG A 400 0.14 -0.84 -16.06
C ARG A 400 0.71 0.10 -17.11
N GLN A 401 0.09 0.19 -18.27
CA GLN A 401 0.55 1.07 -19.35
C GLN A 401 0.62 2.52 -18.88
N GLN A 402 -0.40 2.99 -18.18
CA GLN A 402 -0.44 4.35 -17.68
C GLN A 402 0.60 4.62 -16.59
N ALA A 403 0.78 3.70 -15.65
CA ALA A 403 1.80 3.83 -14.61
C ALA A 403 3.21 3.85 -15.21
N ILE A 404 3.54 2.89 -16.07
CA ILE A 404 4.87 2.71 -16.65
C ILE A 404 5.29 3.92 -17.49
N ALA A 405 4.38 4.50 -18.27
CA ALA A 405 4.67 5.70 -19.09
C ALA A 405 5.17 6.89 -18.24
N ARG A 406 4.75 6.97 -16.97
CA ARG A 406 5.17 8.04 -16.05
C ARG A 406 6.38 7.65 -15.19
N LEU A 407 6.49 6.39 -14.84
CA LEU A 407 7.50 5.88 -13.91
C LEU A 407 8.90 5.96 -14.48
N ALA A 408 9.11 5.56 -15.73
CA ALA A 408 10.44 5.54 -16.35
C ALA A 408 11.13 6.91 -16.21
N LYS A 409 10.44 7.99 -16.53
CA LYS A 409 10.97 9.36 -16.39
C LYS A 409 11.27 9.72 -14.93
N LYS A 410 10.39 9.35 -13.98
CA LYS A 410 10.59 9.63 -12.55
C LYS A 410 11.77 8.84 -11.97
N MET A 411 12.03 7.64 -12.46
CA MET A 411 13.14 6.81 -11.99
C MET A 411 14.50 7.33 -12.43
N PHE A 412 14.57 8.11 -13.50
CA PHE A 412 15.81 8.74 -13.97
C PHE A 412 16.17 10.00 -13.17
N HIS A 413 15.23 10.59 -12.47
CA HIS A 413 15.48 11.80 -11.70
C HIS A 413 16.51 11.54 -10.58
N PRO A 414 17.52 12.41 -10.37
CA PRO A 414 18.55 12.21 -9.36
C PRO A 414 18.00 12.23 -7.93
N LEU A 415 17.03 13.12 -7.68
CA LEU A 415 16.38 13.24 -6.36
C LEU A 415 15.16 12.34 -6.22
N ASP A 416 14.83 12.02 -4.97
CA ASP A 416 13.55 11.38 -4.65
C ASP A 416 12.36 12.31 -4.97
N PRO A 417 11.14 11.76 -5.17
CA PRO A 417 10.00 12.55 -5.61
C PRO A 417 9.63 13.70 -4.67
N TYR A 418 9.87 13.54 -3.37
CA TYR A 418 9.54 14.56 -2.36
C TYR A 418 10.53 15.72 -2.39
N THR A 419 11.83 15.40 -2.39
CA THR A 419 12.88 16.41 -2.47
C THR A 419 12.78 17.17 -3.78
N ALA A 420 12.65 16.48 -4.91
CA ALA A 420 12.53 17.10 -6.23
C ALA A 420 11.35 18.09 -6.32
N TYR A 421 10.24 17.77 -5.66
CA TYR A 421 9.09 18.67 -5.57
C TYR A 421 9.36 19.88 -4.67
N LEU A 422 9.94 19.66 -3.50
CA LEU A 422 10.23 20.71 -2.51
C LEU A 422 11.32 21.69 -2.97
N THR A 423 12.27 21.23 -3.80
CA THR A 423 13.31 22.10 -4.41
C THR A 423 12.84 22.78 -5.69
N GLY A 424 11.63 22.49 -6.18
CA GLY A 424 11.09 23.05 -7.41
C GLY A 424 11.69 22.49 -8.70
N GLU A 425 12.46 21.39 -8.61
CA GLU A 425 13.05 20.74 -9.78
C GLU A 425 12.00 19.97 -10.63
N ILE A 426 10.93 19.51 -10.00
CA ILE A 426 9.74 19.06 -10.71
C ILE A 426 8.79 20.24 -10.78
N ALA A 427 8.62 20.81 -11.98
CA ALA A 427 7.67 21.89 -12.21
C ALA A 427 6.27 21.48 -11.74
N HIS A 428 5.53 22.43 -11.19
CA HIS A 428 4.10 22.28 -10.85
C HIS A 428 3.28 22.07 -12.15
N ASN A 429 3.49 20.96 -12.86
CA ASN A 429 2.87 20.68 -14.13
C ASN A 429 1.39 20.41 -13.95
N LYS A 430 0.59 21.45 -14.10
CA LYS A 430 -0.87 21.37 -14.27
C LYS A 430 -1.29 20.58 -15.52
N GLN A 431 -0.39 20.34 -16.50
CA GLN A 431 -0.76 19.85 -17.82
C GLN A 431 -0.31 18.44 -18.18
N ASP A 432 0.75 17.89 -17.61
CA ASP A 432 1.24 16.54 -18.00
C ASP A 432 0.37 15.39 -17.48
N GLY A 433 -0.55 15.66 -16.57
CA GLY A 433 -1.47 14.63 -16.01
C GLY A 433 -2.71 14.34 -16.86
N LEU A 434 -3.11 15.28 -17.73
CA LEU A 434 -4.40 15.24 -18.44
C LEU A 434 -4.29 15.14 -19.97
N ALA A 435 -3.17 15.55 -20.57
CA ALA A 435 -3.05 15.69 -22.03
C ALA A 435 -2.91 14.38 -22.82
N ALA A 436 -2.88 13.21 -22.16
CA ALA A 436 -2.74 11.91 -22.81
C ALA A 436 -3.81 10.88 -22.43
N LEU A 437 -4.96 11.32 -21.94
CA LEU A 437 -6.11 10.41 -21.79
C LEU A 437 -6.92 10.44 -23.08
N PRO A 438 -7.10 9.29 -23.78
CA PRO A 438 -8.15 9.22 -24.79
C PRO A 438 -9.48 9.55 -24.11
N SER A 439 -10.30 10.37 -24.75
CA SER A 439 -11.65 10.69 -24.26
C SER A 439 -12.39 9.41 -23.93
N ALA A 440 -13.26 9.42 -22.92
CA ALA A 440 -14.08 8.28 -22.53
C ALA A 440 -14.84 7.65 -23.74
N ALA A 441 -15.12 8.43 -24.79
CA ALA A 441 -15.71 7.98 -26.05
C ALA A 441 -14.78 7.10 -26.90
N ALA A 442 -13.46 7.24 -26.80
CA ALA A 442 -12.52 6.41 -27.55
C ALA A 442 -12.25 5.05 -26.91
N LEU A 443 -12.57 4.88 -25.61
CA LEU A 443 -12.43 3.61 -24.87
C LEU A 443 -13.65 2.68 -25.05
N VAL A 444 -14.84 3.24 -25.33
CA VAL A 444 -16.07 2.47 -25.61
C VAL A 444 -16.09 1.87 -27.03
N ALA A 445 -15.27 2.38 -27.94
CA ALA A 445 -15.18 1.87 -29.32
C ALA A 445 -14.16 0.72 -29.50
N ALA A 446 -13.48 0.29 -28.44
CA ALA A 446 -12.45 -0.77 -28.46
C ALA A 446 -12.83 -2.03 -27.65
N GLU A 447 -14.06 -2.12 -27.15
CA GLU A 447 -14.75 -3.36 -26.72
C GLU A 447 -15.68 -3.81 -27.86
#